data_9fd2a368f1c16e69640e7d20a62a4b66
#
_entry.id   9fd2a368f1c16e69640e7d20a62a4b66
#
_cell.length_a   1.000
_cell.length_b   1.000
_cell.length_c   1.000
_cell.angle_alpha   90.00
_cell.angle_beta   90.00
_cell.angle_gamma   90.00
#
_symmetry.space_group_name_H-M   'P 1'
#
loop_
_entity.id
_entity.type
_entity.pdbx_description
1 polymer ?
#
loop_
_entity_poly.entity_id
_entity_poly.type
_entity_poly.pdbx_seq_one_letter_code
_entity_poly.pdbx_strand_id
1 'polypeptide(L)'
;MKHRMPALAMALFFLGSTSLFAQAVIKFEKSSHNFGTFKEKDAQTHVFKFTNTGDEPLVVQQVFTSCGCVARSFTKEPVAPGKSGEVKVTYNGKGKVPGKFSKVITVRTNAKPNVTRLYIEGTMTVDE
;
A
#
# COMPACT_ATOMS: atom_id res chain seq x y z
N MET A 1 -19.09 30.78 59.65
CA MET A 1 -18.69 30.57 59.12
C MET A 1 -18.48 29.64 58.48
N LYS A 2 -18.43 29.33 58.00
CA LYS A 2 -18.27 28.50 57.31
C LYS A 2 -17.99 28.37 56.12
N HIS A 3 -17.42 28.22 55.73
CA HIS A 3 -17.10 28.19 54.56
C HIS A 3 -16.97 27.11 53.92
N ARG A 4 -17.09 26.96 53.25
CA ARG A 4 -17.05 26.02 52.52
C ARG A 4 -16.54 25.96 51.42
N MET A 5 -15.92 25.53 51.03
CA MET A 5 -15.35 25.41 50.02
C MET A 5 -15.67 24.51 49.19
N PRO A 6 -15.73 24.57 48.35
CA PRO A 6 -16.12 23.92 47.42
C PRO A 6 -15.30 23.16 46.75
N ALA A 7 -15.23 22.43 46.64
CA ALA A 7 -14.56 21.64 46.13
C ALA A 7 -14.34 21.52 44.87
N LEU A 8 -14.32 21.94 44.45
CA LEU A 8 -14.09 21.81 43.33
C LEU A 8 -13.82 20.92 42.62
N ALA A 9 -13.97 20.57 42.28
CA ALA A 9 -13.94 19.81 41.52
C ALA A 9 -13.24 19.69 40.60
N MET A 10 -12.62 19.70 40.49
CA MET A 10 -11.87 19.57 39.72
C MET A 10 -11.97 18.72 38.76
N ALA A 11 -12.17 18.68 38.21
CA ALA A 11 -12.30 18.16 37.24
C ALA A 11 -11.62 17.55 36.49
N LEU A 12 -11.34 17.07 36.37
CA LEU A 12 -10.73 16.40 35.83
C LEU A 12 -10.85 15.88 34.70
N PHE A 13 -10.55 15.95 34.04
CA PHE A 13 -10.64 15.54 32.93
C PHE A 13 -9.79 14.96 32.37
N PHE A 14 -9.61 14.35 32.05
CA PHE A 14 -8.90 13.70 31.45
C PHE A 14 -9.13 13.36 30.40
N LEU A 15 -9.21 13.51 29.86
CA LEU A 15 -9.38 13.40 28.84
C LEU A 15 -8.79 12.65 28.17
N GLY A 16 -8.47 12.19 27.88
CA GLY A 16 -8.16 11.67 27.19
C GLY A 16 -7.67 11.05 26.45
N SER A 17 -7.11 11.06 26.20
CA SER A 17 -6.36 10.53 25.63
C SER A 17 -6.53 9.50 24.92
N THR A 18 -6.81 9.26 24.55
CA THR A 18 -7.11 8.31 23.96
C THR A 18 -6.53 8.04 22.81
N SER A 19 -6.33 8.28 22.25
CA SER A 19 -5.87 8.11 21.11
C SER A 19 -4.96 7.44 20.86
N LEU A 20 -4.51 7.23 21.19
CA LEU A 20 -3.61 6.60 21.02
C LEU A 20 -3.41 5.84 19.98
N PHE A 21 -3.82 5.45 19.25
CA PHE A 21 -3.50 4.64 18.23
C PHE A 21 -3.39 5.33 16.95
N ALA A 22 -2.82 6.49 16.86
CA ALA A 22 -2.51 7.15 15.62
C ALA A 22 -1.61 6.22 14.81
N GLN A 23 -1.97 5.95 13.58
CA GLN A 23 -1.15 5.11 12.73
C GLN A 23 -1.49 5.34 11.27
N ALA A 24 -0.54 5.01 10.40
CA ALA A 24 -0.76 5.04 8.97
C ALA A 24 -1.57 3.81 8.58
N VAL A 25 -2.44 3.98 7.59
CA VAL A 25 -3.23 2.87 7.06
C VAL A 25 -3.18 2.98 5.55
N ILE A 26 -2.81 1.89 4.90
CA ILE A 26 -2.72 1.89 3.45
C ILE A 26 -3.94 1.18 2.89
N LYS A 27 -4.58 1.83 1.93
CA LYS A 27 -5.72 1.23 1.26
C LYS A 27 -5.53 1.34 -0.23
N PHE A 28 -5.35 0.20 -0.89
CA PHE A 28 -5.23 0.16 -2.34
C PHE A 28 -6.61 0.16 -2.96
N GLU A 29 -6.76 0.87 -4.08
CA GLU A 29 -8.02 0.86 -4.83
C GLU A 29 -8.31 -0.54 -5.33
N LYS A 30 -7.28 -1.23 -5.81
CA LYS A 30 -7.36 -2.61 -6.21
C LYS A 30 -6.06 -3.28 -5.82
N SER A 31 -6.14 -4.52 -5.40
CA SER A 31 -4.94 -5.24 -5.02
C SER A 31 -4.53 -6.28 -6.06
N SER A 32 -5.24 -6.37 -7.17
CA SER A 32 -4.87 -7.30 -8.22
C SER A 32 -5.18 -6.69 -9.57
N HIS A 33 -4.48 -7.17 -10.58
CA HIS A 33 -4.70 -6.71 -11.94
C HIS A 33 -4.43 -7.84 -12.92
N ASN A 34 -5.33 -8.00 -13.88
CA ASN A 34 -5.19 -9.01 -14.91
C ASN A 34 -4.90 -8.28 -16.22
N PHE A 35 -3.72 -8.54 -16.77
CA PHE A 35 -3.31 -7.91 -18.03
C PHE A 35 -3.99 -8.49 -19.25
N GLY A 36 -4.72 -9.60 -19.08
CA GLY A 36 -5.30 -10.27 -20.22
C GLY A 36 -4.26 -11.00 -21.04
N THR A 37 -4.51 -11.12 -22.33
CA THR A 37 -3.61 -11.84 -23.23
C THR A 37 -2.76 -10.83 -23.99
N PHE A 38 -1.45 -11.04 -24.01
CA PHE A 38 -0.53 -10.11 -24.66
C PHE A 38 0.65 -10.90 -25.20
N LYS A 39 1.39 -10.27 -26.10
CA LYS A 39 2.54 -10.90 -26.72
C LYS A 39 3.80 -10.69 -25.90
N GLU A 40 4.69 -11.63 -25.99
CA GLU A 40 5.93 -11.62 -25.24
C GLU A 40 6.71 -10.31 -25.37
N LYS A 41 6.68 -9.71 -26.55
CA LYS A 41 7.44 -8.48 -26.79
C LYS A 41 6.81 -7.24 -26.16
N ASP A 42 5.57 -7.35 -25.69
CA ASP A 42 4.83 -6.20 -25.21
C ASP A 42 4.78 -6.22 -23.68
N ALA A 43 5.74 -5.56 -23.04
CA ALA A 43 5.75 -5.45 -21.60
C ALA A 43 4.46 -4.80 -21.12
N GLN A 44 3.98 -5.23 -19.96
CA GLN A 44 2.71 -4.78 -19.42
C GLN A 44 2.94 -3.97 -18.14
N THR A 45 2.30 -2.83 -18.04
CA THR A 45 2.47 -1.95 -16.90
C THR A 45 1.14 -1.66 -16.24
N HIS A 46 1.15 -1.63 -14.93
CA HIS A 46 -0.04 -1.25 -14.15
C HIS A 46 0.38 -0.40 -12.97
N VAL A 47 -0.44 0.58 -12.65
CA VAL A 47 -0.21 1.44 -11.50
C VAL A 47 -1.27 1.10 -10.45
N PHE A 48 -0.81 0.64 -9.29
CA PHE A 48 -1.68 0.39 -8.15
C PHE A 48 -1.70 1.65 -7.30
N LYS A 49 -2.85 2.28 -7.22
CA LYS A 49 -3.00 3.50 -6.42
C LYS A 49 -3.46 3.16 -5.02
N PHE A 50 -2.94 3.89 -4.06
CA PHE A 50 -3.36 3.72 -2.67
C PHE A 50 -3.60 5.06 -2.03
N THR A 51 -4.35 5.04 -0.94
CA THR A 51 -4.63 6.21 -0.14
C THR A 51 -4.24 5.90 1.30
N ASN A 52 -3.67 6.88 1.97
CA ASN A 52 -3.43 6.79 3.40
C ASN A 52 -4.73 7.17 4.10
N THR A 53 -5.43 6.17 4.61
CA THR A 53 -6.69 6.42 5.32
C THR A 53 -6.49 6.51 6.83
N GLY A 54 -5.24 6.50 7.27
CA GLY A 54 -4.91 6.66 8.68
C GLY A 54 -4.68 8.11 9.03
N ASP A 55 -4.09 8.32 10.20
CA ASP A 55 -3.86 9.68 10.69
C ASP A 55 -2.39 9.96 10.97
N GLU A 56 -1.49 9.10 10.49
CA GLU A 56 -0.05 9.35 10.51
C GLU A 56 0.49 9.25 9.10
N PRO A 57 1.61 9.91 8.80
CA PRO A 57 2.20 9.78 7.46
C PRO A 57 2.52 8.34 7.13
N LEU A 58 2.23 7.96 5.91
CA LEU A 58 2.45 6.61 5.41
C LEU A 58 3.74 6.60 4.58
N VAL A 59 4.65 5.71 4.92
CA VAL A 59 5.91 5.58 4.20
C VAL A 59 5.99 4.19 3.62
N VAL A 60 6.14 4.12 2.29
CA VAL A 60 6.39 2.85 1.62
C VAL A 60 7.89 2.60 1.74
N GLN A 61 8.25 1.53 2.43
CA GLN A 61 9.65 1.26 2.74
C GLN A 61 10.31 0.39 1.70
N GLN A 62 9.56 -0.53 1.13
CA GLN A 62 10.14 -1.49 0.20
C GLN A 62 9.02 -2.13 -0.62
N VAL A 63 9.30 -2.35 -1.89
CA VAL A 63 8.41 -3.08 -2.78
C VAL A 63 9.28 -4.14 -3.44
N PHE A 64 8.90 -5.40 -3.31
CA PHE A 64 9.73 -6.46 -3.85
C PHE A 64 8.89 -7.61 -4.36
N THR A 65 9.52 -8.42 -5.18
CA THR A 65 8.91 -9.58 -5.77
C THR A 65 10.01 -10.62 -5.98
N SER A 66 9.63 -11.89 -6.00
CA SER A 66 10.59 -12.95 -6.21
C SER A 66 10.97 -13.11 -7.67
N CYS A 67 10.27 -12.45 -8.59
CA CYS A 67 10.54 -12.60 -10.01
C CYS A 67 11.29 -11.39 -10.54
N GLY A 68 12.47 -11.62 -11.12
CA GLY A 68 13.20 -10.54 -11.78
C GLY A 68 12.50 -10.01 -13.02
N CYS A 69 11.42 -10.64 -13.43
CA CYS A 69 10.66 -10.21 -14.60
C CYS A 69 9.73 -9.05 -14.30
N VAL A 70 9.65 -8.62 -13.03
CA VAL A 70 8.77 -7.53 -12.63
C VAL A 70 9.62 -6.35 -12.17
N ALA A 71 9.56 -5.26 -12.93
CA ALA A 71 10.17 -4.01 -12.51
C ALA A 71 9.14 -3.25 -11.67
N ARG A 72 9.62 -2.51 -10.67
CA ARG A 72 8.72 -1.80 -9.79
C ARG A 72 9.31 -0.48 -9.37
N SER A 73 8.41 0.47 -9.17
CA SER A 73 8.76 1.76 -8.59
C SER A 73 7.58 2.20 -7.72
N PHE A 74 7.81 3.13 -6.82
CA PHE A 74 6.78 3.51 -5.89
C PHE A 74 7.04 4.91 -5.35
N THR A 75 6.00 5.51 -4.80
CA THR A 75 6.09 6.82 -4.16
C THR A 75 7.01 6.71 -2.95
N LYS A 76 8.09 7.48 -2.96
CA LYS A 76 9.10 7.41 -1.90
C LYS A 76 8.91 8.44 -0.81
N GLU A 77 8.18 9.50 -1.11
CA GLU A 77 7.92 10.53 -0.12
C GLU A 77 6.84 10.05 0.85
N PRO A 78 6.86 10.52 2.09
CA PRO A 78 5.76 10.21 2.99
C PRO A 78 4.44 10.71 2.43
N VAL A 79 3.41 9.90 2.58
CA VAL A 79 2.08 10.22 2.09
C VAL A 79 1.24 10.66 3.28
N ALA A 80 0.84 11.92 3.28
CA ALA A 80 0.08 12.48 4.40
C ALA A 80 -1.30 11.84 4.49
N PRO A 81 -1.92 11.91 5.66
CA PRO A 81 -3.29 11.39 5.81
C PRO A 81 -4.22 11.97 4.76
N GLY A 82 -5.01 11.11 4.13
CA GLY A 82 -5.96 11.50 3.11
C GLY A 82 -5.36 11.67 1.73
N LYS A 83 -4.04 11.55 1.60
CA LYS A 83 -3.38 11.70 0.32
C LYS A 83 -3.12 10.34 -0.31
N SER A 84 -2.69 10.36 -1.54
CA SER A 84 -2.52 9.16 -2.33
C SER A 84 -1.09 8.97 -2.80
N GLY A 85 -0.73 7.74 -3.06
CA GLY A 85 0.53 7.40 -3.68
C GLY A 85 0.30 6.25 -4.64
N GLU A 86 1.38 5.70 -5.16
CA GLU A 86 1.23 4.63 -6.13
C GLU A 86 2.39 3.67 -6.09
N VAL A 87 2.12 2.45 -6.54
CA VAL A 87 3.11 1.43 -6.81
C VAL A 87 2.94 1.03 -8.26
N LYS A 88 3.98 1.22 -9.06
CA LYS A 88 3.95 0.94 -10.47
C LYS A 88 4.73 -0.33 -10.73
N VAL A 89 4.12 -1.27 -11.44
CA VAL A 89 4.78 -2.53 -11.77
C VAL A 89 4.73 -2.74 -13.27
N THR A 90 5.81 -3.31 -13.78
CA THR A 90 5.91 -3.64 -15.21
C THR A 90 6.36 -5.08 -15.32
N TYR A 91 5.56 -5.88 -15.98
CA TYR A 91 5.90 -7.27 -16.25
C TYR A 91 6.57 -7.36 -17.62
N ASN A 92 7.79 -7.83 -17.63
CA ASN A 92 8.52 -8.08 -18.87
C ASN A 92 8.76 -9.58 -18.95
N GLY A 93 7.97 -10.24 -19.79
CA GLY A 93 8.04 -11.69 -19.89
C GLY A 93 9.00 -12.19 -20.95
N LYS A 94 9.82 -11.30 -21.50
CA LYS A 94 10.73 -11.69 -22.57
C LYS A 94 11.64 -12.81 -22.09
N GLY A 95 11.69 -13.88 -22.84
CA GLY A 95 12.50 -15.03 -22.46
C GLY A 95 11.86 -15.94 -21.45
N LYS A 96 10.65 -15.62 -21.00
CA LYS A 96 9.95 -16.49 -20.06
C LYS A 96 9.06 -17.45 -20.81
N VAL A 97 8.60 -18.48 -20.11
CA VAL A 97 7.74 -19.47 -20.71
C VAL A 97 6.37 -18.85 -20.98
N PRO A 98 5.87 -18.96 -22.21
CA PRO A 98 4.54 -18.43 -22.50
C PRO A 98 3.46 -19.17 -21.72
N GLY A 99 2.31 -18.54 -21.59
CA GLY A 99 1.18 -19.13 -20.92
C GLY A 99 0.71 -18.23 -19.80
N LYS A 100 -0.13 -18.78 -18.96
CA LYS A 100 -0.64 -18.04 -17.83
C LYS A 100 0.43 -17.80 -16.78
N PHE A 101 0.41 -16.65 -16.17
CA PHE A 101 1.30 -16.36 -15.06
C PHE A 101 0.55 -15.62 -13.96
N SER A 102 1.09 -15.71 -12.76
CA SER A 102 0.57 -15.01 -11.60
C SER A 102 1.77 -14.66 -10.73
N LYS A 103 1.92 -13.40 -10.40
CA LYS A 103 3.05 -12.92 -9.60
C LYS A 103 2.54 -12.11 -8.44
N VAL A 104 3.29 -12.16 -7.34
CA VAL A 104 2.96 -11.43 -6.12
C VAL A 104 3.98 -10.33 -5.92
N ILE A 105 3.50 -9.14 -5.63
CA ILE A 105 4.34 -8.01 -5.30
C ILE A 105 4.09 -7.71 -3.82
N THR A 106 5.13 -7.69 -3.02
CA THR A 106 5.01 -7.44 -1.59
C THR A 106 5.38 -5.99 -1.31
N VAL A 107 4.49 -5.27 -0.64
CA VAL A 107 4.68 -3.87 -0.29
C VAL A 107 4.85 -3.79 1.22
N ARG A 108 5.99 -3.26 1.65
CA ARG A 108 6.25 -3.06 3.07
C ARG A 108 6.15 -1.59 3.41
N THR A 109 5.43 -1.28 4.45
CA THR A 109 5.22 0.10 4.86
C THR A 109 5.27 0.20 6.38
N ASN A 110 5.13 1.41 6.88
CA ASN A 110 5.00 1.62 8.32
C ASN A 110 3.55 1.53 8.80
N ALA A 111 2.64 1.06 7.94
CA ALA A 111 1.24 0.88 8.32
C ALA A 111 1.07 -0.41 9.13
N LYS A 112 -0.16 -0.66 9.56
CA LYS A 112 -0.50 -1.90 10.24
C LYS A 112 -1.69 -2.52 9.54
N PRO A 113 -1.48 -3.72 9.04
CA PRO A 113 -0.25 -4.50 9.04
C PRO A 113 0.79 -3.84 8.15
N ASN A 114 2.06 -4.16 8.39
CA ASN A 114 3.12 -3.49 7.67
C ASN A 114 3.48 -4.15 6.34
N VAL A 115 2.73 -5.14 5.94
CA VAL A 115 2.94 -5.84 4.67
C VAL A 115 1.61 -5.96 3.95
N THR A 116 1.60 -5.57 2.69
CA THR A 116 0.43 -5.72 1.83
C THR A 116 0.90 -6.38 0.55
N ARG A 117 0.10 -7.29 0.02
CA ARG A 117 0.44 -7.98 -1.21
C ARG A 117 -0.45 -7.56 -2.35
N LEU A 118 0.19 -7.36 -3.50
CA LEU A 118 -0.50 -7.05 -4.73
C LEU A 118 -0.27 -8.20 -5.69
N TYR A 119 -1.19 -8.39 -6.61
CA TYR A 119 -1.16 -9.53 -7.50
C TYR A 119 -1.31 -9.07 -8.94
N ILE A 120 -0.50 -9.62 -9.82
CA ILE A 120 -0.68 -9.42 -11.25
C ILE A 120 -0.77 -10.78 -11.90
N GLU A 121 -1.54 -10.86 -12.96
CA GLU A 121 -1.70 -12.09 -13.70
C GLU A 121 -1.98 -11.75 -15.15
N GLY A 122 -1.85 -12.75 -16.00
CA GLY A 122 -2.13 -12.57 -17.40
C GLY A 122 -1.77 -13.81 -18.17
N THR A 123 -1.90 -13.73 -19.48
CA THR A 123 -1.54 -14.81 -20.37
C THR A 123 -0.63 -14.25 -21.45
N MET A 124 0.58 -14.76 -21.52
CA MET A 124 1.55 -14.29 -22.48
C MET A 124 1.65 -15.28 -23.63
N THR A 125 1.60 -14.76 -24.85
CA THR A 125 1.73 -15.59 -26.04
C THR A 125 3.08 -15.33 -26.70
N VAL A 126 3.51 -16.27 -27.53
CA VAL A 126 4.77 -16.09 -28.22
C VAL A 126 4.61 -15.08 -29.35
N ASP A 127 5.72 -14.45 -29.66
CA ASP A 127 5.75 -13.57 -30.82
C ASP A 127 5.88 -14.43 -32.07
N GLU A 128 5.18 -14.02 -33.09
CA GLU A 128 5.20 -14.78 -34.33
C GLU A 128 5.91 -14.00 -35.37
#